data_0b702f5096979eba7332c53ad9c05efe
#
_entry.id   0b702f5096979eba7332c53ad9c05efe
#
_cell.length_a   1.000
_cell.length_b   1.000
_cell.length_c   1.000
_cell.angle_alpha   90.00
_cell.angle_beta   90.00
_cell.angle_gamma   90.00
#
_symmetry.space_group_name_H-M   'P 1'
#
loop_
_entity.id
_entity.type
_entity.pdbx_description
1 polymer ?
#
loop_
_entity_poly.entity_id
_entity_poly.type
_entity_poly.pdbx_seq_one_letter_code
_entity_poly.pdbx_strand_id
1 'polypeptide(L)'
;MSRIEIQLPESVSAETDRFDLTVEGPEGSVTRRLWFPNVTVEVTGEAVTIETDSEDAKTNATMGTFESHVENMIHGVTEGFEYRMQIHYSHFPMQVSVEDDAVVIQNFLGETAPRRAPIRGETDVQIDGEEITLSGPDKEAVGQTAGEIEQLTRVPDKDTRVFQDGVYIVEKPGRGGA
;
A
#
# COMPACT_ATOMS: atom_id res chain seq x y z
N MET A 1 9.50 -31.67 -1.95
CA MET A 1 8.62 -30.98 -0.96
C MET A 1 9.33 -29.76 -0.39
N SER A 2 8.69 -28.60 -0.51
CA SER A 2 9.23 -27.35 0.03
C SER A 2 8.27 -26.77 1.04
N ARG A 3 8.81 -26.19 2.10
CA ARG A 3 8.04 -25.61 3.19
C ARG A 3 8.69 -24.33 3.68
N ILE A 4 7.90 -23.29 3.84
CA ILE A 4 8.31 -22.02 4.43
C ILE A 4 7.43 -21.79 5.65
N GLU A 5 8.06 -21.45 6.76
CA GLU A 5 7.36 -21.16 8.00
C GLU A 5 7.70 -19.74 8.44
N ILE A 6 6.67 -18.93 8.68
CA ILE A 6 6.83 -17.54 9.09
C ILE A 6 6.20 -17.39 10.47
N GLN A 7 7.01 -17.02 11.46
CA GLN A 7 6.55 -16.85 12.83
C GLN A 7 5.76 -15.55 12.97
N LEU A 8 4.65 -15.59 13.68
CA LEU A 8 3.85 -14.43 13.99
C LEU A 8 4.33 -13.81 15.31
N PRO A 9 4.52 -12.47 15.36
CA PRO A 9 4.77 -11.80 16.64
C PRO A 9 3.61 -11.98 17.62
N GLU A 10 3.84 -11.79 18.90
CA GLU A 10 2.80 -11.95 19.93
C GLU A 10 1.58 -11.06 19.70
N SER A 11 1.79 -9.88 19.15
CA SER A 11 0.71 -8.92 18.89
C SER A 11 -0.09 -9.20 17.62
N VAL A 12 0.31 -10.22 16.84
CA VAL A 12 -0.27 -10.51 15.53
C VAL A 12 -1.00 -11.86 15.57
N SER A 13 -2.19 -11.88 15.03
CA SER A 13 -2.95 -13.10 14.77
C SER A 13 -3.23 -13.25 13.29
N ALA A 14 -3.45 -14.47 12.85
CA ALA A 14 -3.76 -14.75 11.46
C ALA A 14 -4.80 -15.86 11.37
N GLU A 15 -5.60 -15.82 10.31
CA GLU A 15 -6.56 -16.87 10.00
C GLU A 15 -6.69 -17.03 8.49
N THR A 16 -7.09 -18.21 8.08
CA THR A 16 -7.36 -18.50 6.66
C THR A 16 -8.82 -18.87 6.49
N ASP A 17 -9.41 -18.36 5.41
CA ASP A 17 -10.73 -18.76 4.95
C ASP A 17 -10.55 -19.12 3.48
N ARG A 18 -10.47 -20.43 3.20
CA ARG A 18 -10.11 -20.96 1.88
C ARG A 18 -8.73 -20.44 1.47
N PHE A 19 -8.69 -19.53 0.48
CA PHE A 19 -7.44 -18.98 -0.06
C PHE A 19 -7.15 -17.57 0.43
N ASP A 20 -8.01 -17.03 1.27
CA ASP A 20 -7.82 -15.69 1.82
C ASP A 20 -7.13 -15.78 3.17
N LEU A 21 -5.97 -15.18 3.26
CA LEU A 21 -5.23 -15.03 4.51
C LEU A 21 -5.52 -13.66 5.09
N THR A 22 -5.98 -13.62 6.33
CA THR A 22 -6.19 -12.38 7.07
C THR A 22 -5.20 -12.31 8.21
N VAL A 23 -4.46 -11.21 8.28
CA VAL A 23 -3.50 -10.92 9.34
C VAL A 23 -3.98 -9.70 10.09
N GLU A 24 -4.01 -9.77 11.40
CA GLU A 24 -4.50 -8.70 12.27
C GLU A 24 -3.47 -8.37 13.34
N GLY A 25 -3.28 -7.09 13.61
CA GLY A 25 -2.34 -6.59 14.60
C GLY A 25 -2.72 -5.20 15.10
N PRO A 26 -1.82 -4.55 15.86
CA PRO A 26 -2.13 -3.25 16.49
C PRO A 26 -2.50 -2.13 15.51
N GLU A 27 -1.95 -2.17 14.30
CA GLU A 27 -2.18 -1.11 13.30
C GLU A 27 -3.37 -1.38 12.39
N GLY A 28 -3.99 -2.55 12.49
CA GLY A 28 -5.16 -2.87 11.68
C GLY A 28 -5.16 -4.31 11.18
N SER A 29 -5.88 -4.54 10.10
CA SER A 29 -6.10 -5.86 9.53
C SER A 29 -5.90 -5.80 8.02
N VAL A 30 -5.28 -6.84 7.47
CA VAL A 30 -5.04 -6.97 6.02
C VAL A 30 -5.46 -8.35 5.57
N THR A 31 -6.18 -8.44 4.47
CA THR A 31 -6.59 -9.71 3.86
C THR A 31 -6.06 -9.78 2.44
N ARG A 32 -5.48 -10.92 2.09
CA ARG A 32 -4.96 -11.15 0.76
C ARG A 32 -5.26 -12.58 0.31
N ARG A 33 -5.67 -12.72 -0.95
CA ARG A 33 -5.86 -14.04 -1.54
C ARG A 33 -4.51 -14.60 -1.97
N LEU A 34 -4.15 -15.74 -1.40
CA LEU A 34 -2.90 -16.46 -1.71
C LEU A 34 -3.25 -17.82 -2.31
N TRP A 35 -3.46 -17.84 -3.60
CA TRP A 35 -3.81 -19.06 -4.32
C TRP A 35 -2.83 -19.32 -5.47
N PHE A 36 -2.38 -20.56 -5.55
CA PHE A 36 -1.60 -21.05 -6.67
C PHE A 36 -1.73 -22.59 -6.70
N PRO A 37 -1.78 -23.22 -7.89
CA PRO A 37 -1.86 -24.70 -7.96
C PRO A 37 -0.74 -25.37 -7.18
N ASN A 38 -1.08 -26.39 -6.39
CA ASN A 38 -0.16 -27.18 -5.58
C ASN A 38 0.54 -26.43 -4.45
N VAL A 39 0.09 -25.24 -4.11
CA VAL A 39 0.61 -24.49 -2.96
C VAL A 39 -0.50 -24.36 -1.93
N THR A 40 -0.16 -24.71 -0.69
CA THR A 40 -1.07 -24.64 0.46
C THR A 40 -0.56 -23.60 1.44
N VAL A 41 -1.43 -22.71 1.88
CA VAL A 41 -1.13 -21.73 2.93
C VAL A 41 -2.02 -22.02 4.11
N GLU A 42 -1.41 -22.26 5.26
CA GLU A 42 -2.12 -22.60 6.50
C GLU A 42 -1.59 -21.80 7.67
N VAL A 43 -2.47 -21.57 8.64
CA VAL A 43 -2.07 -20.98 9.93
C VAL A 43 -2.03 -22.11 10.96
N THR A 44 -0.88 -22.32 11.55
CA THR A 44 -0.65 -23.37 12.53
C THR A 44 -0.09 -22.74 13.80
N GLY A 45 -0.92 -22.62 14.85
CA GLY A 45 -0.48 -21.99 16.09
C GLY A 45 -0.10 -20.53 15.87
N GLU A 46 1.18 -20.22 16.09
CA GLU A 46 1.72 -18.86 15.95
C GLU A 46 2.54 -18.68 14.68
N ALA A 47 2.27 -19.49 13.66
CA ALA A 47 3.03 -19.45 12.41
C ALA A 47 2.13 -19.57 11.20
N VAL A 48 2.55 -18.96 10.11
CA VAL A 48 1.96 -19.16 8.78
C VAL A 48 2.88 -20.11 8.02
N THR A 49 2.32 -21.17 7.48
CA THR A 49 3.08 -22.20 6.76
C THR A 49 2.67 -22.21 5.28
N ILE A 50 3.66 -22.18 4.40
CA ILE A 50 3.47 -22.27 2.96
C ILE A 50 4.15 -23.55 2.49
N GLU A 51 3.41 -24.46 1.89
CA GLU A 51 3.91 -25.76 1.49
C GLU A 51 3.57 -26.12 0.05
N THR A 52 4.44 -26.91 -0.58
CA THR A 52 4.18 -27.52 -1.87
C THR A 52 4.92 -28.83 -2.03
N ASP A 53 4.34 -29.75 -2.78
CA ASP A 53 5.02 -30.99 -3.18
C ASP A 53 5.64 -30.87 -4.58
N SER A 54 5.43 -29.75 -5.26
CA SER A 54 5.97 -29.49 -6.58
C SER A 54 7.42 -29.02 -6.53
N GLU A 55 8.22 -29.46 -7.49
CA GLU A 55 9.61 -29.02 -7.65
C GLU A 55 9.74 -28.04 -8.82
N ASP A 56 8.61 -27.64 -9.40
CA ASP A 56 8.57 -26.71 -10.53
C ASP A 56 9.10 -25.33 -10.13
N ALA A 57 9.91 -24.74 -11.01
CA ALA A 57 10.53 -23.44 -10.76
C ALA A 57 9.49 -22.31 -10.56
N LYS A 58 8.39 -22.36 -11.31
CA LYS A 58 7.31 -21.37 -11.21
C LYS A 58 6.60 -21.46 -9.86
N THR A 59 6.39 -22.68 -9.38
CA THR A 59 5.77 -22.91 -8.06
C THR A 59 6.68 -22.41 -6.95
N ASN A 60 7.99 -22.69 -7.02
CA ASN A 60 8.95 -22.22 -6.03
C ASN A 60 9.05 -20.70 -6.02
N ALA A 61 9.01 -20.06 -7.19
CA ALA A 61 8.98 -18.60 -7.29
C ALA A 61 7.73 -18.01 -6.64
N THR A 62 6.58 -18.65 -6.83
CA THR A 62 5.32 -18.24 -6.21
C THR A 62 5.38 -18.35 -4.69
N MET A 63 6.02 -19.40 -4.15
CA MET A 63 6.19 -19.56 -2.72
C MET A 63 6.99 -18.38 -2.13
N GLY A 64 8.06 -17.96 -2.80
CA GLY A 64 8.84 -16.79 -2.38
C GLY A 64 8.02 -15.51 -2.41
N THR A 65 7.16 -15.36 -3.42
CA THR A 65 6.25 -14.22 -3.51
C THR A 65 5.25 -14.22 -2.37
N PHE A 66 4.67 -15.37 -2.03
CA PHE A 66 3.74 -15.50 -0.91
C PHE A 66 4.41 -15.20 0.42
N GLU A 67 5.65 -15.66 0.59
CA GLU A 67 6.44 -15.33 1.79
C GLU A 67 6.59 -13.82 1.95
N SER A 68 6.95 -13.13 0.87
CA SER A 68 7.07 -11.66 0.88
C SER A 68 5.74 -10.98 1.21
N HIS A 69 4.63 -11.49 0.66
CA HIS A 69 3.31 -10.94 0.97
C HIS A 69 2.96 -11.12 2.45
N VAL A 70 3.22 -12.29 3.01
CA VAL A 70 2.95 -12.55 4.43
C VAL A 70 3.82 -11.65 5.32
N GLU A 71 5.10 -11.53 5.01
CA GLU A 71 6.01 -10.65 5.75
C GLU A 71 5.56 -9.19 5.70
N ASN A 72 5.13 -8.71 4.53
CA ASN A 72 4.60 -7.36 4.38
C ASN A 72 3.29 -7.16 5.15
N MET A 73 2.42 -8.17 5.18
CA MET A 73 1.19 -8.13 5.94
C MET A 73 1.48 -8.00 7.45
N ILE A 74 2.42 -8.79 7.95
CA ILE A 74 2.84 -8.73 9.35
C ILE A 74 3.43 -7.35 9.69
N HIS A 75 4.33 -6.85 8.85
CA HIS A 75 4.92 -5.52 9.02
C HIS A 75 3.84 -4.43 9.02
N GLY A 76 2.91 -4.51 8.08
CA GLY A 76 1.83 -3.54 7.95
C GLY A 76 0.94 -3.45 9.18
N VAL A 77 0.56 -4.59 9.76
CA VAL A 77 -0.32 -4.62 10.93
C VAL A 77 0.41 -4.33 12.25
N THR A 78 1.74 -4.39 12.26
CA THR A 78 2.56 -4.06 13.44
C THR A 78 3.10 -2.64 13.42
N GLU A 79 3.64 -2.18 12.30
CA GLU A 79 4.27 -0.86 12.17
C GLU A 79 3.60 0.04 11.15
N GLY A 80 2.92 -0.55 10.17
CA GLY A 80 2.31 0.20 9.08
C GLY A 80 3.30 0.59 7.99
N PHE A 81 2.79 1.16 6.92
CA PHE A 81 3.58 1.70 5.81
C PHE A 81 3.24 3.17 5.64
N GLU A 82 4.26 3.98 5.38
CA GLU A 82 4.09 5.42 5.24
C GLU A 82 4.68 5.91 3.93
N TYR A 83 3.91 6.73 3.21
CA TYR A 83 4.34 7.50 2.06
C TYR A 83 4.24 8.97 2.40
N ARG A 84 5.18 9.76 1.94
CA ARG A 84 5.14 11.21 2.08
C ARG A 84 5.10 11.85 0.71
N MET A 85 4.26 12.87 0.58
CA MET A 85 4.09 13.61 -0.65
C MET A 85 4.28 15.10 -0.38
N GLN A 86 4.69 15.81 -1.41
CA GLN A 86 4.92 17.25 -1.36
C GLN A 86 4.03 17.94 -2.39
N ILE A 87 3.36 19.00 -1.95
CA ILE A 87 2.53 19.85 -2.81
C ILE A 87 3.41 20.96 -3.34
N HIS A 88 3.45 21.14 -4.67
CA HIS A 88 4.17 22.23 -5.32
C HIS A 88 3.20 23.07 -6.15
N TYR A 89 3.24 24.38 -5.98
CA TYR A 89 2.56 25.29 -6.86
C TYR A 89 3.37 26.59 -7.00
N SER A 90 3.45 27.09 -8.21
CA SER A 90 4.16 28.35 -8.50
C SER A 90 3.19 29.43 -9.00
N HIS A 91 2.13 29.01 -9.65
CA HIS A 91 1.21 29.92 -10.35
C HIS A 91 -0.19 29.97 -9.72
N PHE A 92 -0.69 28.82 -9.27
CA PHE A 92 -2.05 28.69 -8.76
C PHE A 92 -2.04 28.03 -7.39
N PRO A 93 -2.43 28.74 -6.32
CA PRO A 93 -2.49 28.11 -4.98
C PRO A 93 -3.44 26.92 -5.00
N MET A 94 -2.91 25.75 -4.71
CA MET A 94 -3.64 24.51 -4.74
C MET A 94 -4.15 24.19 -3.34
N GLN A 95 -5.42 23.84 -3.23
CA GLN A 95 -6.00 23.41 -1.97
C GLN A 95 -6.22 21.91 -1.99
N VAL A 96 -5.63 21.21 -1.04
CA VAL A 96 -5.75 19.75 -0.92
C VAL A 96 -6.45 19.45 0.40
N SER A 97 -7.51 18.65 0.33
CA SER A 97 -8.28 18.26 1.50
C SER A 97 -8.73 16.82 1.38
N VAL A 98 -9.18 16.25 2.50
CA VAL A 98 -9.80 14.93 2.53
C VAL A 98 -11.29 15.13 2.75
N GLU A 99 -12.10 14.62 1.82
CA GLU A 99 -13.55 14.66 1.92
C GLU A 99 -14.10 13.25 1.74
N ASP A 100 -14.82 12.74 2.73
CA ASP A 100 -15.32 11.37 2.73
C ASP A 100 -14.15 10.38 2.51
N ASP A 101 -14.20 9.58 1.46
CA ASP A 101 -13.18 8.59 1.13
C ASP A 101 -12.29 9.03 -0.04
N ALA A 102 -12.07 10.33 -0.19
CA ALA A 102 -11.31 10.85 -1.31
C ALA A 102 -10.40 12.01 -0.91
N VAL A 103 -9.28 12.13 -1.60
CA VAL A 103 -8.43 13.32 -1.58
C VAL A 103 -8.94 14.25 -2.68
N VAL A 104 -9.26 15.48 -2.30
CA VAL A 104 -9.83 16.48 -3.20
C VAL A 104 -8.82 17.59 -3.42
N ILE A 105 -8.52 17.88 -4.68
CA ILE A 105 -7.59 18.94 -5.08
C ILE A 105 -8.38 20.02 -5.82
N GLN A 106 -8.38 21.21 -5.24
CA GLN A 106 -9.07 22.37 -5.81
C GLN A 106 -8.08 23.37 -6.36
N ASN A 107 -8.53 24.07 -7.38
CA ASN A 107 -7.76 25.15 -8.03
C ASN A 107 -6.44 24.68 -8.65
N PHE A 108 -6.35 23.40 -9.02
CA PHE A 108 -5.20 22.91 -9.74
C PHE A 108 -5.16 23.58 -11.12
N LEU A 109 -4.09 24.30 -11.40
CA LEU A 109 -3.94 25.09 -12.64
C LEU A 109 -5.08 26.08 -12.89
N GLY A 110 -5.73 26.54 -11.82
CA GLY A 110 -6.86 27.46 -11.95
C GLY A 110 -8.16 26.80 -12.39
N GLU A 111 -8.22 25.48 -12.37
CA GLU A 111 -9.44 24.75 -12.75
C GLU A 111 -10.58 25.01 -11.77
N THR A 112 -11.78 25.17 -12.30
CA THR A 112 -12.98 25.42 -11.48
C THR A 112 -13.48 24.15 -10.82
N ALA A 113 -13.43 23.03 -11.54
CA ALA A 113 -13.87 21.73 -11.02
C ALA A 113 -12.77 21.08 -10.18
N PRO A 114 -13.10 20.54 -9.01
CA PRO A 114 -12.09 19.84 -8.21
C PRO A 114 -11.72 18.49 -8.83
N ARG A 115 -10.49 18.06 -8.59
CA ARG A 115 -10.03 16.73 -8.94
C ARG A 115 -10.10 15.85 -7.71
N ARG A 116 -10.47 14.60 -7.88
CA ARG A 116 -10.65 13.65 -6.78
C ARG A 116 -9.87 12.37 -7.04
N ALA A 117 -9.21 11.87 -5.99
CA ALA A 117 -8.57 10.56 -5.99
C ALA A 117 -9.13 9.74 -4.82
N PRO A 118 -9.62 8.52 -5.06
CA PRO A 118 -10.15 7.70 -3.96
C PRO A 118 -9.04 7.27 -3.02
N ILE A 119 -9.38 7.15 -1.74
CA ILE A 119 -8.49 6.61 -0.72
C ILE A 119 -8.75 5.10 -0.67
N ARG A 120 -7.70 4.30 -0.90
CA ARG A 120 -7.83 2.85 -0.97
C ARG A 120 -7.65 2.21 0.40
N GLY A 121 -8.48 1.19 0.68
CA GLY A 121 -8.40 0.41 1.91
C GLY A 121 -8.52 1.24 3.18
N GLU A 122 -7.73 0.89 4.17
CA GLU A 122 -7.68 1.58 5.45
C GLU A 122 -6.59 2.65 5.52
N THR A 123 -6.26 3.25 4.38
CA THR A 123 -5.23 4.28 4.29
C THR A 123 -5.69 5.56 5.00
N ASP A 124 -4.85 6.06 5.89
CA ASP A 124 -5.03 7.34 6.55
C ASP A 124 -4.26 8.41 5.79
N VAL A 125 -4.90 9.54 5.54
CA VAL A 125 -4.29 10.65 4.81
C VAL A 125 -4.31 11.88 5.71
N GLN A 126 -3.14 12.43 6.00
CA GLN A 126 -3.00 13.63 6.80
C GLN A 126 -2.30 14.71 5.99
N ILE A 127 -2.86 15.92 6.04
CA ILE A 127 -2.36 17.06 5.28
C ILE A 127 -1.92 18.13 6.28
N ASP A 128 -0.65 18.52 6.18
CA ASP A 128 -0.06 19.55 7.01
C ASP A 128 0.68 20.53 6.12
N GLY A 129 0.04 21.69 5.84
CA GLY A 129 0.59 22.68 4.93
C GLY A 129 0.75 22.12 3.52
N GLU A 130 1.99 22.03 3.07
CA GLU A 130 2.33 21.52 1.74
C GLU A 130 2.80 20.06 1.77
N GLU A 131 2.69 19.40 2.91
CA GLU A 131 3.10 18.01 3.08
C GLU A 131 1.89 17.12 3.29
N ILE A 132 1.88 15.96 2.62
CA ILE A 132 0.85 14.95 2.77
C ILE A 132 1.51 13.66 3.26
N THR A 133 0.98 13.09 4.34
CA THR A 133 1.42 11.80 4.87
C THR A 133 0.31 10.78 4.69
N LEU A 134 0.63 9.68 4.03
CA LEU A 134 -0.30 8.56 3.84
C LEU A 134 0.25 7.36 4.60
N SER A 135 -0.59 6.75 5.42
CA SER A 135 -0.17 5.60 6.21
C SER A 135 -1.27 4.55 6.30
N GLY A 136 -0.88 3.31 6.51
CA GLY A 136 -1.83 2.23 6.67
C GLY A 136 -1.17 0.87 6.74
N PRO A 137 -1.95 -0.17 7.07
CA PRO A 137 -1.43 -1.52 7.21
C PRO A 137 -1.19 -2.24 5.88
N ASP A 138 -1.84 -1.81 4.81
CA ASP A 138 -1.73 -2.43 3.49
C ASP A 138 -0.82 -1.61 2.58
N LYS A 139 0.39 -2.08 2.34
CA LYS A 139 1.38 -1.42 1.50
C LYS A 139 0.83 -1.09 0.11
N GLU A 140 0.12 -2.04 -0.48
CA GLU A 140 -0.47 -1.86 -1.81
C GLU A 140 -1.51 -0.75 -1.83
N ALA A 141 -2.41 -0.72 -0.85
CA ALA A 141 -3.46 0.30 -0.76
C ALA A 141 -2.87 1.70 -0.53
N VAL A 142 -1.89 1.83 0.36
CA VAL A 142 -1.22 3.11 0.64
C VAL A 142 -0.47 3.59 -0.60
N GLY A 143 0.30 2.70 -1.23
CA GLY A 143 1.06 3.03 -2.43
C GLY A 143 0.17 3.38 -3.61
N GLN A 144 -0.93 2.66 -3.80
CA GLN A 144 -1.88 2.94 -4.86
C GLN A 144 -2.57 4.30 -4.65
N THR A 145 -2.94 4.62 -3.41
CA THR A 145 -3.52 5.92 -3.08
C THR A 145 -2.54 7.05 -3.40
N ALA A 146 -1.28 6.92 -2.98
CA ALA A 146 -0.24 7.91 -3.26
C ALA A 146 0.00 8.06 -4.77
N GLY A 147 0.10 6.95 -5.49
CA GLY A 147 0.30 6.96 -6.93
C GLY A 147 -0.85 7.60 -7.70
N GLU A 148 -2.10 7.34 -7.29
CA GLU A 148 -3.27 7.95 -7.91
C GLU A 148 -3.33 9.46 -7.68
N ILE A 149 -2.93 9.93 -6.49
CA ILE A 149 -2.85 11.37 -6.21
C ILE A 149 -1.79 12.02 -7.10
N GLU A 150 -0.63 11.39 -7.23
CA GLU A 150 0.44 11.91 -8.10
C GLU A 150 -0.02 11.97 -9.55
N GLN A 151 -0.67 10.93 -10.04
CA GLN A 151 -1.20 10.89 -11.41
C GLN A 151 -2.31 11.91 -11.65
N LEU A 152 -3.10 12.18 -10.62
CA LEU A 152 -4.20 13.15 -10.70
C LEU A 152 -3.70 14.55 -11.09
N THR A 153 -2.49 14.91 -10.69
CA THR A 153 -1.89 16.21 -10.97
C THR A 153 -0.85 16.15 -12.10
N ARG A 154 -0.77 15.05 -12.83
CA ARG A 154 0.13 14.94 -13.96
C ARG A 154 -0.40 15.74 -15.14
N VAL A 155 0.48 16.55 -15.74
CA VAL A 155 0.14 17.36 -16.90
C VAL A 155 0.98 16.88 -18.10
N PRO A 156 0.40 16.08 -19.02
CA PRO A 156 1.18 15.45 -20.08
C PRO A 156 1.74 16.41 -21.14
N ASP A 157 1.10 17.57 -21.32
CA ASP A 157 1.47 18.53 -22.37
C ASP A 157 2.45 19.61 -21.90
N LYS A 158 2.96 19.48 -20.66
CA LYS A 158 3.86 20.48 -20.08
C LYS A 158 5.22 19.88 -19.77
N ASP A 159 6.26 20.67 -19.92
CA ASP A 159 7.62 20.27 -19.55
C ASP A 159 7.76 20.35 -18.02
N THR A 160 7.96 19.20 -17.37
CA THR A 160 8.07 19.11 -15.92
C THR A 160 9.30 19.82 -15.35
N ARG A 161 10.31 20.11 -16.20
CA ARG A 161 11.48 20.89 -15.77
C ARG A 161 11.14 22.36 -15.60
N VAL A 162 10.11 22.84 -16.30
CA VAL A 162 9.66 24.22 -16.26
C VAL A 162 8.36 24.36 -15.46
N PHE A 163 7.44 23.43 -15.66
CA PHE A 163 6.13 23.43 -15.03
C PHE A 163 6.04 22.33 -13.98
N GLN A 164 6.11 22.71 -12.71
CA GLN A 164 6.23 21.79 -11.58
C GLN A 164 5.02 21.78 -10.64
N ASP A 165 3.93 22.43 -11.01
CA ASP A 165 2.73 22.39 -10.17
C ASP A 165 2.18 20.96 -10.11
N GLY A 166 1.91 20.47 -8.90
CA GLY A 166 1.40 19.13 -8.69
C GLY A 166 1.70 18.60 -7.30
N VAL A 167 1.37 17.34 -7.10
CA VAL A 167 1.64 16.62 -5.85
C VAL A 167 2.56 15.46 -6.18
N TYR A 168 3.68 15.36 -5.49
CA TYR A 168 4.73 14.39 -5.80
C TYR A 168 5.08 13.52 -4.61
N ILE A 169 5.31 12.24 -4.86
CA ILE A 169 5.83 11.32 -3.86
C ILE A 169 7.30 11.67 -3.61
N VAL A 170 7.64 12.02 -2.38
CA VAL A 170 9.02 12.37 -2.02
C VAL A 170 9.67 11.31 -1.14
N GLU A 171 8.88 10.47 -0.49
CA GLU A 171 9.39 9.39 0.35
C GLU A 171 8.46 8.18 0.27
N LYS A 172 9.04 7.00 0.09
CA LYS A 172 8.34 5.71 0.04
C LYS A 172 8.82 4.81 1.16
N PRO A 173 8.01 3.82 1.59
CA PRO A 173 8.49 2.82 2.53
C PRO A 173 9.70 2.09 1.94
N GLY A 174 10.63 1.68 2.78
CA GLY A 174 11.77 0.90 2.36
C GLY A 174 11.35 -0.47 1.84
N ARG A 175 12.30 -1.15 1.17
CA ARG A 175 12.09 -2.50 0.66
C ARG A 175 11.79 -3.46 1.82
N GLY A 176 10.73 -4.25 1.69
CA GLY A 176 10.29 -5.13 2.77
C GLY A 176 9.66 -4.37 3.93
N GLY A 177 9.28 -3.11 3.73
CA GLY A 177 8.66 -2.26 4.74
C GLY A 177 9.61 -1.69 5.77
N ALA A 178 10.88 -1.86 5.56
CA ALA A 178 11.90 -1.33 6.46
C ALA A 178 12.23 0.12 6.13
#